data_b351153ff3aaab7bb932163593334ecc
#
_entry.id   b351153ff3aaab7bb932163593334ecc
#
_cell.length_a   1.000
_cell.length_b   1.000
_cell.length_c   1.000
_cell.angle_alpha   90.00
_cell.angle_beta   90.00
_cell.angle_gamma   90.00
#
_symmetry.space_group_name_H-M   'P 1'
#
loop_
_entity.id
_entity.type
_entity.pdbx_description
1 polymer ?
#
loop_
_entity_poly.entity_id
_entity_poly.type
_entity_poly.pdbx_seq_one_letter_code
_entity_poly.pdbx_strand_id
1 'polypeptide(L)'
;PELWMSDGPHGVRAEINWNDWGYAGWTNDSCTAFPALTCLAASWNPLLAAKYGYAIGEEARYREKDVLLGPGVNIYRTPLNGRNFEYMGEDPYLASELCVPYIQGVQKNGVAACVKHYALNNQELWRGHIDVQLSDRALYEIYLPAFKAAVERGKAWSIMGAYNKVRGTHATHHKLLNNDILKGEWN
;
A
#
# COMPACT_ATOMS: atom_id res chain seq x y z
N PRO A 1 -8.10 17.40 16.32
CA PRO A 1 -8.87 16.31 15.70
C PRO A 1 -8.02 15.05 15.70
N GLU A 2 -8.65 13.90 15.93
CA GLU A 2 -8.02 12.59 15.83
C GLU A 2 -8.04 12.13 14.37
N LEU A 3 -7.08 11.29 13.96
CA LEU A 3 -7.05 10.62 12.67
C LEU A 3 -7.22 9.12 12.89
N TRP A 4 -8.30 8.57 12.35
CA TRP A 4 -8.59 7.15 12.44
C TRP A 4 -8.11 6.41 11.18
N MET A 5 -7.21 5.46 11.39
CA MET A 5 -6.65 4.64 10.32
C MET A 5 -7.13 3.19 10.43
N SER A 6 -7.39 2.57 9.29
CA SER A 6 -7.68 1.14 9.24
C SER A 6 -6.73 0.43 8.30
N ASP A 7 -6.25 -0.72 8.74
CA ASP A 7 -5.48 -1.61 7.88
C ASP A 7 -6.39 -2.29 6.85
N GLY A 8 -5.78 -2.63 5.75
CA GLY A 8 -6.35 -3.50 4.74
C GLY A 8 -6.40 -2.94 3.34
N PRO A 9 -5.51 -3.38 2.43
CA PRO A 9 -5.58 -3.03 1.01
C PRO A 9 -6.69 -3.79 0.27
N HIS A 10 -7.26 -4.85 0.87
CA HIS A 10 -8.31 -5.70 0.32
C HIS A 10 -9.46 -5.94 1.30
N GLY A 11 -9.72 -4.97 2.17
CA GLY A 11 -10.83 -4.95 3.13
C GLY A 11 -10.54 -4.02 4.29
N VAL A 12 -11.55 -3.29 4.74
CA VAL A 12 -11.42 -2.46 5.93
C VAL A 12 -11.37 -3.38 7.14
N ARG A 13 -10.33 -3.29 7.95
CA ARG A 13 -10.18 -4.17 9.10
C ARG A 13 -11.26 -3.93 10.14
N ALA A 14 -11.78 -5.01 10.73
CA ALA A 14 -12.63 -4.94 11.92
C ALA A 14 -11.88 -4.25 13.08
N GLU A 15 -12.62 -3.66 14.00
CA GLU A 15 -12.04 -2.98 15.14
C GLU A 15 -11.23 -3.93 16.03
N ILE A 16 -10.15 -3.44 16.57
CA ILE A 16 -9.19 -4.20 17.37
C ILE A 16 -8.95 -3.54 18.72
N ASN A 17 -8.60 -4.35 19.71
CA ASN A 17 -8.09 -3.84 20.96
C ASN A 17 -6.67 -3.30 20.78
N TRP A 18 -6.41 -2.12 21.30
CA TRP A 18 -5.11 -1.45 21.18
C TRP A 18 -3.96 -2.17 21.89
N ASN A 19 -4.28 -2.94 22.94
CA ASN A 19 -3.26 -3.57 23.78
C ASN A 19 -2.69 -4.86 23.21
N ASP A 20 -3.51 -5.66 22.53
CA ASP A 20 -3.15 -7.01 22.09
C ASP A 20 -3.39 -7.25 20.59
N TRP A 21 -3.90 -6.25 19.87
CA TRP A 21 -4.29 -6.33 18.46
C TRP A 21 -5.35 -7.40 18.18
N GLY A 22 -5.99 -7.90 19.22
CA GLY A 22 -7.08 -8.83 19.11
C GLY A 22 -8.37 -8.15 18.60
N TYR A 23 -9.31 -8.97 18.15
CA TYR A 23 -10.64 -8.50 17.76
C TYR A 23 -11.36 -7.84 18.94
N ALA A 24 -11.96 -6.68 18.72
CA ALA A 24 -12.63 -5.91 19.79
C ALA A 24 -13.93 -6.58 20.30
N GLY A 25 -14.44 -7.54 19.55
CA GLY A 25 -15.61 -8.32 19.96
C GLY A 25 -16.96 -7.61 19.80
N TRP A 26 -17.02 -6.55 19.01
CA TRP A 26 -18.27 -5.85 18.73
C TRP A 26 -19.18 -6.71 17.84
N THR A 27 -20.38 -6.96 18.28
CA THR A 27 -21.32 -7.88 17.61
C THR A 27 -21.77 -7.43 16.22
N ASN A 28 -21.71 -6.13 15.94
CA ASN A 28 -22.11 -5.53 14.67
C ASN A 28 -20.93 -5.08 13.82
N ASP A 29 -19.71 -5.49 14.15
CA ASP A 29 -18.50 -5.10 13.41
C ASP A 29 -18.22 -6.09 12.27
N SER A 30 -19.03 -6.05 11.22
CA SER A 30 -18.80 -6.82 9.99
C SER A 30 -18.06 -5.98 8.95
N CYS A 31 -17.14 -6.60 8.24
CA CYS A 31 -16.37 -5.98 7.17
C CYS A 31 -16.41 -6.84 5.91
N THR A 32 -16.36 -6.19 4.75
CA THR A 32 -16.29 -6.91 3.48
C THR A 32 -14.90 -7.47 3.25
N ALA A 33 -14.81 -8.78 3.02
CA ALA A 33 -13.59 -9.40 2.50
C ALA A 33 -13.55 -9.20 0.98
N PHE A 34 -12.83 -8.19 0.53
CA PHE A 34 -12.60 -7.97 -0.88
C PHE A 34 -11.60 -9.00 -1.43
N PRO A 35 -11.61 -9.27 -2.75
CA PRO A 35 -10.57 -10.09 -3.37
C PRO A 35 -9.17 -9.55 -3.07
N ALA A 36 -8.19 -10.43 -2.86
CA ALA A 36 -6.79 -10.03 -2.67
C ALA A 36 -6.30 -9.18 -3.85
N LEU A 37 -5.35 -8.27 -3.63
CA LEU A 37 -4.86 -7.41 -4.72
C LEU A 37 -4.20 -8.17 -5.86
N THR A 38 -3.63 -9.35 -5.59
CA THR A 38 -3.18 -10.29 -6.63
C THR A 38 -4.32 -10.67 -7.58
N CYS A 39 -5.52 -10.94 -7.01
CA CYS A 39 -6.71 -11.27 -7.80
C CYS A 39 -7.21 -10.06 -8.61
N LEU A 40 -7.21 -8.87 -8.00
CA LEU A 40 -7.53 -7.63 -8.73
C LEU A 40 -6.56 -7.41 -9.88
N ALA A 41 -5.26 -7.59 -9.65
CA ALA A 41 -4.22 -7.43 -10.66
C ALA A 41 -4.37 -8.41 -11.82
N ALA A 42 -4.75 -9.66 -11.53
CA ALA A 42 -5.01 -10.68 -12.56
C ALA A 42 -6.15 -10.31 -13.53
N SER A 43 -6.99 -9.35 -13.19
CA SER A 43 -8.04 -8.84 -14.08
C SER A 43 -7.52 -7.94 -15.20
N TRP A 44 -6.35 -7.34 -15.07
CA TRP A 44 -5.76 -6.36 -15.99
C TRP A 44 -6.71 -5.19 -16.31
N ASN A 45 -7.63 -4.87 -15.41
CA ASN A 45 -8.73 -3.94 -15.67
C ASN A 45 -8.69 -2.70 -14.76
N PRO A 46 -8.19 -1.54 -15.26
CA PRO A 46 -8.15 -0.30 -14.48
C PRO A 46 -9.53 0.21 -14.04
N LEU A 47 -10.57 -0.04 -14.84
CA LEU A 47 -11.94 0.35 -14.46
C LEU A 47 -12.44 -0.48 -13.27
N LEU A 48 -12.06 -1.76 -13.21
CA LEU A 48 -12.36 -2.59 -12.05
C LEU A 48 -11.57 -2.13 -10.82
N ALA A 49 -10.31 -1.74 -10.99
CA ALA A 49 -9.51 -1.17 -9.91
C ALA A 49 -10.11 0.14 -9.36
N ALA A 50 -10.66 0.99 -10.24
CA ALA A 50 -11.38 2.20 -9.82
C ALA A 50 -12.65 1.86 -9.00
N LYS A 51 -13.45 0.89 -9.44
CA LYS A 51 -14.65 0.43 -8.72
C LYS A 51 -14.29 -0.20 -7.38
N TYR A 52 -13.24 -1.01 -7.36
CA TYR A 52 -12.71 -1.64 -6.15
C TYR A 52 -12.27 -0.58 -5.13
N GLY A 53 -11.46 0.39 -5.56
CA GLY A 53 -11.02 1.48 -4.70
C GLY A 53 -12.19 2.33 -4.18
N TYR A 54 -13.19 2.58 -5.03
CA TYR A 54 -14.39 3.29 -4.60
C TYR A 54 -15.17 2.52 -3.52
N ALA A 55 -15.43 1.24 -3.74
CA ALA A 55 -16.22 0.42 -2.81
C ALA A 55 -15.54 0.27 -1.44
N ILE A 56 -14.21 0.01 -1.43
CA ILE A 56 -13.47 -0.10 -0.16
C ILE A 56 -13.35 1.27 0.54
N GLY A 57 -13.23 2.35 -0.22
CA GLY A 57 -13.22 3.71 0.31
C GLY A 57 -14.57 4.12 0.91
N GLU A 58 -15.68 3.71 0.28
CA GLU A 58 -17.02 3.91 0.80
C GLU A 58 -17.24 3.19 2.13
N GLU A 59 -16.82 1.92 2.22
CA GLU A 59 -16.86 1.17 3.49
C GLU A 59 -15.97 1.79 4.56
N ALA A 60 -14.75 2.23 4.20
CA ALA A 60 -13.86 2.92 5.13
C ALA A 60 -14.49 4.22 5.66
N ARG A 61 -15.12 5.00 4.79
CA ARG A 61 -15.84 6.22 5.19
C ARG A 61 -17.03 5.94 6.08
N TYR A 62 -17.84 4.92 5.74
CA TYR A 62 -18.97 4.48 6.58
C TYR A 62 -18.52 4.08 7.98
N ARG A 63 -17.32 3.50 8.10
CA ARG A 63 -16.69 3.09 9.36
C ARG A 63 -15.88 4.22 10.02
N GLU A 64 -16.09 5.45 9.60
CA GLU A 64 -15.45 6.66 10.17
C GLU A 64 -13.92 6.62 10.11
N LYS A 65 -13.34 5.99 9.08
CA LYS A 65 -11.89 6.00 8.87
C LYS A 65 -11.46 7.16 7.98
N ASP A 66 -10.41 7.86 8.41
CA ASP A 66 -9.82 8.96 7.67
C ASP A 66 -8.74 8.47 6.70
N VAL A 67 -8.08 7.35 7.04
CA VAL A 67 -6.99 6.78 6.26
C VAL A 67 -7.16 5.27 6.11
N LEU A 68 -7.16 4.80 4.87
CA LEU A 68 -7.06 3.38 4.53
C LEU A 68 -5.60 3.03 4.20
N LEU A 69 -5.02 2.05 4.91
CA LEU A 69 -3.64 1.60 4.72
C LEU A 69 -3.53 0.66 3.50
N GLY A 70 -3.63 1.26 2.34
CA GLY A 70 -3.62 0.62 1.02
C GLY A 70 -3.62 1.64 -0.12
N PRO A 71 -3.32 1.17 -1.36
CA PRO A 71 -2.96 -0.18 -1.76
C PRO A 71 -1.53 -0.59 -1.40
N GLY A 72 -1.28 -1.91 -1.35
CA GLY A 72 0.07 -2.45 -1.36
C GLY A 72 0.60 -2.57 -2.79
N VAL A 73 1.80 -2.07 -3.06
CA VAL A 73 2.36 -2.00 -4.43
C VAL A 73 3.80 -2.51 -4.55
N ASN A 74 4.31 -3.20 -3.53
CA ASN A 74 5.64 -3.79 -3.64
C ASN A 74 5.65 -4.88 -4.72
N ILE A 75 6.73 -4.91 -5.50
CA ILE A 75 6.92 -5.88 -6.59
C ILE A 75 7.37 -7.22 -6.04
N TYR A 76 6.80 -8.33 -6.52
CA TYR A 76 7.21 -9.67 -6.12
C TYR A 76 8.64 -9.97 -6.56
N ARG A 77 9.47 -10.42 -5.63
CA ARG A 77 10.81 -10.96 -5.93
C ARG A 77 10.86 -12.47 -5.81
N THR A 78 10.07 -13.01 -4.91
CA THR A 78 10.04 -14.43 -4.59
C THR A 78 8.63 -14.80 -4.13
N PRO A 79 8.13 -15.99 -4.43
CA PRO A 79 6.87 -16.46 -3.89
C PRO A 79 6.89 -16.63 -2.37
N LEU A 80 8.06 -16.69 -1.75
CA LEU A 80 8.25 -16.89 -0.31
C LEU A 80 8.21 -15.61 0.53
N ASN A 81 7.85 -14.46 -0.06
CA ASN A 81 7.79 -13.19 0.66
C ASN A 81 6.89 -13.23 1.91
N GLY A 82 5.76 -13.93 1.85
CA GLY A 82 4.78 -13.97 2.95
C GLY A 82 3.64 -12.96 2.83
N ARG A 83 3.79 -11.89 2.02
CA ARG A 83 2.77 -10.85 1.82
C ARG A 83 2.46 -10.55 0.35
N ASN A 84 2.80 -11.44 -0.56
CA ASN A 84 2.50 -11.23 -2.00
C ASN A 84 1.00 -11.07 -2.28
N PHE A 85 0.14 -11.71 -1.49
CA PHE A 85 -1.32 -11.61 -1.66
C PHE A 85 -1.86 -10.17 -1.59
N GLU A 86 -1.21 -9.28 -0.85
CA GLU A 86 -1.65 -7.89 -0.71
C GLU A 86 -0.96 -6.91 -1.68
N TYR A 87 -0.19 -7.43 -2.65
CA TYR A 87 0.46 -6.65 -3.69
C TYR A 87 -0.08 -6.99 -5.07
N MET A 88 0.29 -6.21 -6.10
CA MET A 88 -0.29 -6.25 -7.43
C MET A 88 0.53 -7.04 -8.46
N GLY A 89 1.50 -7.84 -8.01
CA GLY A 89 2.28 -8.71 -8.90
C GLY A 89 3.74 -8.33 -9.05
N GLU A 90 4.37 -8.87 -10.08
CA GLU A 90 5.80 -8.71 -10.37
C GLU A 90 6.08 -7.71 -11.51
N ASP A 91 5.03 -7.22 -12.19
CA ASP A 91 5.14 -6.26 -13.26
C ASP A 91 4.93 -4.83 -12.72
N PRO A 92 5.97 -3.98 -12.76
CA PRO A 92 5.87 -2.60 -12.28
C PRO A 92 4.92 -1.73 -13.11
N TYR A 93 4.76 -2.02 -14.40
CA TYR A 93 3.81 -1.30 -15.24
C TYR A 93 2.35 -1.63 -14.85
N LEU A 94 2.02 -2.91 -14.75
CA LEU A 94 0.68 -3.33 -14.31
C LEU A 94 0.33 -2.77 -12.92
N ALA A 95 1.26 -2.87 -11.96
CA ALA A 95 1.08 -2.31 -10.63
C ALA A 95 0.82 -0.80 -10.67
N SER A 96 1.53 -0.07 -11.54
CA SER A 96 1.35 1.38 -11.73
C SER A 96 -0.03 1.70 -12.31
N GLU A 97 -0.48 0.97 -13.33
CA GLU A 97 -1.76 1.24 -14.00
C GLU A 97 -2.97 0.88 -13.14
N LEU A 98 -2.84 -0.03 -12.20
CA LEU A 98 -3.93 -0.43 -11.31
C LEU A 98 -3.96 0.34 -9.99
N CYS A 99 -2.81 0.70 -9.42
CA CYS A 99 -2.79 1.45 -8.17
C CYS A 99 -3.36 2.87 -8.30
N VAL A 100 -3.18 3.51 -9.45
CA VAL A 100 -3.68 4.87 -9.71
C VAL A 100 -5.21 4.94 -9.58
N PRO A 101 -6.00 4.18 -10.35
CA PRO A 101 -7.46 4.22 -10.21
C PRO A 101 -7.97 3.69 -8.87
N TYR A 102 -7.28 2.74 -8.24
CA TYR A 102 -7.58 2.31 -6.87
C TYR A 102 -7.50 3.49 -5.89
N ILE A 103 -6.37 4.21 -5.88
CA ILE A 103 -6.13 5.38 -5.01
C ILE A 103 -7.21 6.44 -5.24
N GLN A 104 -7.45 6.79 -6.49
CA GLN A 104 -8.46 7.79 -6.85
C GLN A 104 -9.86 7.37 -6.41
N GLY A 105 -10.18 6.07 -6.51
CA GLY A 105 -11.44 5.51 -6.04
C GLY A 105 -11.63 5.67 -4.53
N VAL A 106 -10.62 5.30 -3.74
CA VAL A 106 -10.64 5.48 -2.27
C VAL A 106 -10.83 6.96 -1.91
N GLN A 107 -10.04 7.84 -2.52
CA GLN A 107 -10.02 9.26 -2.17
C GLN A 107 -11.28 10.03 -2.59
N LYS A 108 -12.06 9.53 -3.55
CA LYS A 108 -13.39 10.08 -3.87
C LYS A 108 -14.37 10.06 -2.69
N ASN A 109 -14.14 9.19 -1.72
CA ASN A 109 -14.94 9.11 -0.51
C ASN A 109 -14.43 9.99 0.63
N GLY A 110 -13.42 10.83 0.39
CA GLY A 110 -12.80 11.66 1.42
C GLY A 110 -11.93 10.87 2.41
N VAL A 111 -11.49 9.67 2.02
CA VAL A 111 -10.58 8.81 2.80
C VAL A 111 -9.21 8.85 2.13
N ALA A 112 -8.16 9.10 2.90
CA ALA A 112 -6.79 9.07 2.36
C ALA A 112 -6.39 7.64 2.01
N ALA A 113 -5.92 7.41 0.79
CA ALA A 113 -5.21 6.20 0.44
C ALA A 113 -3.75 6.31 0.93
N CYS A 114 -3.29 5.30 1.68
CA CYS A 114 -1.92 5.22 2.19
C CYS A 114 -1.15 4.11 1.48
N VAL A 115 -0.46 4.47 0.42
CA VAL A 115 0.27 3.51 -0.43
C VAL A 115 1.43 2.89 0.33
N LYS A 116 1.61 1.57 0.23
CA LYS A 116 2.58 0.83 1.05
C LYS A 116 3.30 -0.29 0.31
N HIS A 117 4.46 -0.72 0.78
CA HIS A 117 5.33 -0.17 1.83
C HIS A 117 6.56 0.45 1.18
N TYR A 118 6.76 1.74 1.37
CA TYR A 118 7.82 2.51 0.71
C TYR A 118 9.14 2.43 1.49
N ALA A 119 10.19 1.74 0.99
CA ALA A 119 10.16 0.94 -0.23
C ALA A 119 10.86 -0.40 0.02
N LEU A 120 10.65 -1.35 -0.91
CA LEU A 120 11.40 -2.60 -0.93
C LEU A 120 11.06 -3.58 0.20
N ASN A 121 9.82 -3.61 0.67
CA ASN A 121 9.35 -4.65 1.59
C ASN A 121 9.03 -5.93 0.80
N ASN A 122 10.06 -6.66 0.43
CA ASN A 122 9.99 -7.85 -0.43
C ASN A 122 10.24 -9.16 0.32
N GLN A 123 10.32 -9.10 1.65
CA GLN A 123 10.50 -10.24 2.54
C GLN A 123 9.97 -9.91 3.93
N GLU A 124 9.09 -10.76 4.47
CA GLU A 124 8.53 -10.59 5.81
C GLU A 124 9.42 -11.18 6.90
N LEU A 125 10.12 -12.29 6.62
CA LEU A 125 11.03 -12.88 7.58
C LEU A 125 12.14 -11.87 7.93
N TRP A 126 12.24 -11.52 9.20
CA TRP A 126 13.20 -10.54 9.71
C TRP A 126 13.08 -9.14 9.10
N ARG A 127 11.88 -8.73 8.66
CA ARG A 127 11.65 -7.47 7.92
C ARG A 127 12.22 -6.22 8.59
N GLY A 128 12.29 -6.18 9.92
CA GLY A 128 12.89 -5.05 10.67
C GLY A 128 14.43 -5.06 10.69
N HIS A 129 15.07 -6.12 10.21
CA HIS A 129 16.53 -6.31 10.25
C HIS A 129 17.17 -6.44 8.87
N ILE A 130 16.37 -6.79 7.86
CA ILE A 130 16.85 -6.95 6.48
C ILE A 130 17.45 -5.67 5.96
N ASP A 131 18.57 -5.79 5.25
CA ASP A 131 19.19 -4.73 4.48
C ASP A 131 19.15 -5.07 2.99
N VAL A 132 18.26 -4.43 2.26
CA VAL A 132 18.04 -4.69 0.83
C VAL A 132 19.15 -4.05 0.01
N GLN A 133 19.86 -4.87 -0.76
CA GLN A 133 20.89 -4.45 -1.67
C GLN A 133 20.41 -4.57 -3.13
N LEU A 134 20.56 -3.52 -3.91
CA LEU A 134 20.17 -3.49 -5.32
C LEU A 134 20.91 -2.39 -6.07
N SER A 135 20.94 -2.48 -7.41
CA SER A 135 21.46 -1.41 -8.27
C SER A 135 20.45 -0.25 -8.38
N ASP A 136 20.92 0.94 -8.77
CA ASP A 136 20.03 2.07 -9.05
C ASP A 136 19.05 1.75 -10.18
N ARG A 137 19.52 1.04 -11.21
CA ARG A 137 18.68 0.61 -12.31
C ARG A 137 17.49 -0.22 -11.80
N ALA A 138 17.73 -1.22 -10.95
CA ALA A 138 16.65 -2.03 -10.38
C ALA A 138 15.71 -1.19 -9.49
N LEU A 139 16.27 -0.27 -8.70
CA LEU A 139 15.48 0.63 -7.87
C LEU A 139 14.50 1.45 -8.72
N TYR A 140 15.00 2.16 -9.73
CA TYR A 140 14.18 3.08 -10.53
C TYR A 140 13.31 2.40 -11.59
N GLU A 141 13.74 1.25 -12.16
CA GLU A 141 12.99 0.60 -13.23
C GLU A 141 11.97 -0.44 -12.73
N ILE A 142 12.19 -1.02 -11.53
CA ILE A 142 11.35 -2.12 -11.03
C ILE A 142 10.59 -1.72 -9.76
N TYR A 143 11.27 -1.19 -8.73
CA TYR A 143 10.67 -1.07 -7.41
C TYR A 143 9.99 0.26 -7.12
N LEU A 144 10.39 1.33 -7.77
CA LEU A 144 9.82 2.67 -7.57
C LEU A 144 8.66 3.05 -8.51
N PRO A 145 8.50 2.49 -9.72
CA PRO A 145 7.50 3.00 -10.67
C PRO A 145 6.08 3.05 -10.14
N ALA A 146 5.62 2.04 -9.40
CA ALA A 146 4.27 2.02 -8.84
C ALA A 146 4.06 3.11 -7.78
N PHE A 147 5.08 3.38 -6.95
CA PHE A 147 5.04 4.49 -5.99
C PHE A 147 5.06 5.85 -6.69
N LYS A 148 5.88 5.99 -7.72
CA LYS A 148 5.89 7.20 -8.56
C LYS A 148 4.52 7.47 -9.17
N ALA A 149 3.93 6.46 -9.79
CA ALA A 149 2.58 6.56 -10.35
C ALA A 149 1.52 6.91 -9.29
N ALA A 150 1.64 6.33 -8.10
CA ALA A 150 0.75 6.63 -6.98
C ALA A 150 0.80 8.11 -6.56
N VAL A 151 2.00 8.70 -6.52
CA VAL A 151 2.20 10.12 -6.18
C VAL A 151 1.78 11.02 -7.32
N GLU A 152 2.40 10.86 -8.50
CA GLU A 152 2.25 11.80 -9.60
C GLU A 152 0.88 11.74 -10.29
N ARG A 153 0.34 10.52 -10.46
CA ARG A 153 -0.91 10.27 -11.20
C ARG A 153 -2.08 9.96 -10.27
N GLY A 154 -1.85 9.15 -9.24
CA GLY A 154 -2.85 8.79 -8.25
C GLY A 154 -3.16 9.91 -7.27
N LYS A 155 -2.22 10.84 -7.09
CA LYS A 155 -2.30 11.93 -6.10
C LYS A 155 -2.59 11.38 -4.70
N ALA A 156 -1.86 10.31 -4.33
CA ALA A 156 -2.00 9.71 -3.02
C ALA A 156 -1.75 10.72 -1.89
N TRP A 157 -2.65 10.74 -0.91
CA TRP A 157 -2.53 11.69 0.21
C TRP A 157 -1.54 11.22 1.29
N SER A 158 -1.21 9.94 1.29
CA SER A 158 -0.31 9.35 2.29
C SER A 158 0.51 8.21 1.71
N ILE A 159 1.70 7.99 2.29
CA ILE A 159 2.59 6.86 1.97
C ILE A 159 3.09 6.26 3.28
N MET A 160 3.08 4.92 3.36
CA MET A 160 3.62 4.19 4.51
C MET A 160 5.05 3.73 4.23
N GLY A 161 5.98 4.11 5.09
CA GLY A 161 7.36 3.65 5.03
C GLY A 161 7.50 2.16 5.36
N ALA A 162 8.46 1.50 4.71
CA ALA A 162 8.78 0.10 4.98
C ALA A 162 9.68 -0.04 6.22
N TYR A 163 9.64 -1.23 6.85
CA TYR A 163 10.45 -1.50 8.04
C TYR A 163 11.91 -1.81 7.75
N ASN A 164 12.19 -2.37 6.57
CA ASN A 164 13.51 -2.82 6.17
C ASN A 164 14.51 -1.68 5.99
N LYS A 165 15.79 -2.04 6.01
CA LYS A 165 16.85 -1.17 5.54
C LYS A 165 16.99 -1.27 4.02
N VAL A 166 17.55 -0.22 3.45
CA VAL A 166 17.98 -0.15 2.05
C VAL A 166 19.39 0.42 2.05
N ARG A 167 20.36 -0.37 1.57
CA ARG A 167 21.78 0.05 1.52
C ARG A 167 22.28 0.62 2.86
N GLY A 168 21.98 -0.08 3.96
CA GLY A 168 22.45 0.23 5.30
C GLY A 168 21.56 1.18 6.12
N THR A 169 20.58 1.85 5.52
CA THR A 169 19.72 2.83 6.20
C THR A 169 18.26 2.38 6.20
N HIS A 170 17.57 2.49 7.33
CA HIS A 170 16.13 2.18 7.40
C HIS A 170 15.32 3.02 6.40
N ALA A 171 14.40 2.41 5.68
CA ALA A 171 13.61 3.06 4.64
C ALA A 171 12.90 4.33 5.14
N THR A 172 12.39 4.33 6.37
CA THR A 172 11.74 5.49 7.00
C THR A 172 12.70 6.65 7.35
N HIS A 173 14.00 6.39 7.37
CA HIS A 173 15.05 7.39 7.65
C HIS A 173 16.00 7.64 6.46
N HIS A 174 15.68 7.07 5.30
CA HIS A 174 16.56 7.07 4.13
C HIS A 174 16.44 8.39 3.35
N LYS A 175 17.49 9.22 3.40
CA LYS A 175 17.49 10.54 2.73
C LYS A 175 17.17 10.46 1.24
N LEU A 176 17.86 9.57 0.49
CA LEU A 176 17.63 9.39 -0.94
C LEU A 176 16.15 9.05 -1.22
N LEU A 177 15.57 8.07 -0.53
CA LEU A 177 14.19 7.67 -0.76
C LEU A 177 13.21 8.79 -0.40
N ASN A 178 13.32 9.34 0.81
CA ASN A 178 12.27 10.21 1.36
C ASN A 178 12.39 11.68 0.92
N ASN A 179 13.60 12.19 0.79
CA ASN A 179 13.81 13.60 0.48
C ASN A 179 14.15 13.81 -1.00
N ASP A 180 15.12 13.07 -1.51
CA ASP A 180 15.63 13.34 -2.85
C ASP A 180 14.64 12.81 -3.91
N ILE A 181 14.15 11.57 -3.77
CA ILE A 181 13.21 10.95 -4.72
C ILE A 181 11.75 11.38 -4.43
N LEU A 182 11.21 10.98 -3.27
CA LEU A 182 9.77 11.16 -2.98
C LEU A 182 9.36 12.63 -2.99
N LYS A 183 10.11 13.49 -2.30
CA LYS A 183 9.78 14.92 -2.15
C LYS A 183 10.45 15.79 -3.20
N GLY A 184 11.59 15.38 -3.76
CA GLY A 184 12.34 16.18 -4.72
C GLY A 184 11.98 15.87 -6.15
N GLU A 185 12.01 14.59 -6.56
CA GLU A 185 11.77 14.23 -7.96
C GLU A 185 10.27 14.12 -8.32
N TRP A 186 9.42 13.68 -7.39
CA TRP A 186 8.01 13.37 -7.68
C TRP A 186 7.01 14.44 -7.22
N ASN A 187 7.47 15.53 -6.65
CA ASN A 187 6.61 16.61 -6.15
C ASN A 187 6.27 17.62 -7.25
#